data_724211035d3f7fd7b3727e7b85bd9939
#
_entry.id   724211035d3f7fd7b3727e7b85bd9939
#
_cell.length_a   1.000
_cell.length_b   1.000
_cell.length_c   1.000
_cell.angle_alpha   90.00
_cell.angle_beta   90.00
_cell.angle_gamma   90.00
#
_symmetry.space_group_name_H-M   'P 1'
#
loop_
_entity.id
_entity.type
_entity.pdbx_description
1 polymer ?
#
loop_
_entity_poly.entity_id
_entity_poly.type
_entity_poly.pdbx_seq_one_letter_code
_entity_poly.pdbx_strand_id
1 'polypeptide(L)'
;MRVKILIMTALLAAVAVSCGRKLPEPSIGWPAQRAIDALVGEYVADTLMWDGPEVNLAEIEKKLAEQHSFTVYVYRDDISNGNGYFYIPVVSSVRYSQYPQTGYVSVRFKAEKDGTLSFETMDSYIQGGRLEEPEVTFADGRLTLSYMTEVLVMPGREYIEGRMTSVWRCISSKEREQ
;
A
#
# COMPACT_ATOMS: atom_id res chain seq x y z
N MET A 1 35.72 5.13 -46.25
CA MET A 1 35.73 4.34 -45.01
C MET A 1 36.06 5.13 -43.75
N ARG A 2 36.86 6.20 -43.80
CA ARG A 2 37.28 6.98 -42.62
C ARG A 2 36.19 7.91 -42.00
N VAL A 3 35.22 8.39 -42.78
CA VAL A 3 34.17 9.30 -42.29
C VAL A 3 33.13 8.58 -41.43
N LYS A 4 32.82 7.30 -41.70
CA LYS A 4 31.86 6.53 -40.91
C LYS A 4 32.36 6.20 -39.49
N ILE A 5 33.68 6.05 -39.33
CA ILE A 5 34.29 5.77 -38.02
C ILE A 5 34.28 7.01 -37.15
N LEU A 6 34.45 8.22 -37.73
CA LEU A 6 34.43 9.48 -37.00
C LEU A 6 33.02 9.82 -36.46
N ILE A 7 31.97 9.49 -37.20
CA ILE A 7 30.58 9.70 -36.77
C ILE A 7 30.21 8.73 -35.64
N MET A 8 30.65 7.47 -35.72
CA MET A 8 30.39 6.50 -34.63
C MET A 8 31.11 6.84 -33.33
N THR A 9 32.35 7.32 -33.39
CA THR A 9 33.08 7.78 -32.19
C THR A 9 32.50 9.03 -31.59
N ALA A 10 31.99 9.97 -32.40
CA ALA A 10 31.30 11.16 -31.89
C ALA A 10 29.95 10.82 -31.23
N LEU A 11 29.20 9.84 -31.76
CA LEU A 11 27.96 9.35 -31.15
C LEU A 11 28.22 8.63 -29.80
N LEU A 12 29.25 7.78 -29.73
CA LEU A 12 29.64 7.09 -28.50
C LEU A 12 30.12 8.08 -27.41
N ALA A 13 30.86 9.14 -27.81
CA ALA A 13 31.27 10.19 -26.87
C ALA A 13 30.09 11.01 -26.37
N ALA A 14 29.08 11.27 -27.21
CA ALA A 14 27.87 12.00 -26.81
C ALA A 14 27.02 11.18 -25.83
N VAL A 15 26.93 9.84 -26.00
CA VAL A 15 26.22 8.95 -25.05
C VAL A 15 26.99 8.84 -23.72
N ALA A 16 28.33 8.80 -23.74
CA ALA A 16 29.13 8.75 -22.53
C ALA A 16 29.03 10.05 -21.70
N VAL A 17 28.92 11.22 -22.35
CA VAL A 17 28.73 12.51 -21.67
C VAL A 17 27.32 12.66 -21.08
N SER A 18 26.31 12.02 -21.69
CA SER A 18 24.93 12.03 -21.19
C SER A 18 24.76 11.15 -19.93
N CYS A 19 25.54 10.09 -19.77
CA CYS A 19 25.50 9.20 -18.60
C CYS A 19 26.13 9.82 -17.33
N GLY A 20 26.82 10.94 -17.42
CA GLY A 20 27.47 11.61 -16.29
C GLY A 20 26.69 12.78 -15.68
N ARG A 21 25.54 13.15 -16.23
CA ARG A 21 24.69 14.18 -15.61
C ARG A 21 24.02 13.59 -14.38
N LYS A 22 24.46 14.00 -13.19
CA LYS A 22 23.73 13.76 -11.96
C LYS A 22 22.31 14.29 -12.15
N LEU A 23 21.32 13.44 -11.97
CA LEU A 23 19.93 13.88 -11.91
C LEU A 23 19.82 14.99 -10.86
N PRO A 24 19.08 16.06 -11.13
CA PRO A 24 18.84 17.10 -10.14
C PRO A 24 18.22 16.47 -8.88
N GLU A 25 18.68 16.90 -7.73
CA GLU A 25 18.17 16.43 -6.46
C GLU A 25 16.68 16.80 -6.34
N PRO A 26 15.80 15.84 -5.98
CA PRO A 26 14.39 16.12 -5.73
C PRO A 26 14.24 17.17 -4.61
N SER A 27 13.23 18.00 -4.67
CA SER A 27 12.93 19.03 -3.66
C SER A 27 12.80 18.47 -2.24
N ILE A 28 12.38 17.22 -2.11
CA ILE A 28 12.22 16.47 -0.85
C ILE A 28 13.48 15.71 -0.42
N GLY A 29 14.55 15.70 -1.27
CA GLY A 29 15.75 14.91 -1.06
C GLY A 29 15.65 13.45 -1.55
N TRP A 30 16.80 12.84 -1.86
CA TRP A 30 16.87 11.47 -2.38
C TRP A 30 16.36 10.39 -1.41
N PRO A 31 16.59 10.46 -0.07
CA PRO A 31 16.06 9.45 0.83
C PRO A 31 14.52 9.42 0.84
N ALA A 32 13.89 10.60 0.93
CA ALA A 32 12.43 10.72 0.89
C ALA A 32 11.86 10.21 -0.45
N GLN A 33 12.49 10.57 -1.59
CA GLN A 33 12.07 10.08 -2.90
C GLN A 33 12.13 8.56 -2.99
N ARG A 34 13.23 7.93 -2.53
CA ARG A 34 13.34 6.46 -2.51
C ARG A 34 12.30 5.79 -1.61
N ALA A 35 11.96 6.41 -0.48
CA ALA A 35 10.92 5.89 0.40
C ALA A 35 9.53 5.93 -0.27
N ILE A 36 9.21 7.02 -0.99
CA ILE A 36 7.99 7.12 -1.78
C ILE A 36 7.99 6.10 -2.93
N ASP A 37 9.09 5.98 -3.66
CA ASP A 37 9.22 5.02 -4.77
C ASP A 37 9.05 3.56 -4.30
N ALA A 38 9.47 3.26 -3.07
CA ALA A 38 9.27 1.95 -2.45
C ALA A 38 7.83 1.71 -2.00
N LEU A 39 7.10 2.78 -1.63
CA LEU A 39 5.70 2.71 -1.19
C LEU A 39 4.73 2.64 -2.38
N VAL A 40 5.06 3.32 -3.48
CA VAL A 40 4.17 3.40 -4.66
C VAL A 40 4.11 2.05 -5.37
N GLY A 41 2.91 1.56 -5.63
CA GLY A 41 2.73 0.30 -6.35
C GLY A 41 1.33 -0.28 -6.20
N GLU A 42 1.15 -1.44 -6.77
CA GLU A 42 -0.05 -2.24 -6.62
C GLU A 42 0.16 -3.28 -5.51
N TYR A 43 -0.84 -3.41 -4.66
CA TYR A 43 -0.79 -4.27 -3.47
C TYR A 43 -1.88 -5.34 -3.55
N VAL A 44 -1.53 -6.55 -3.19
CA VAL A 44 -2.44 -7.69 -3.04
C VAL A 44 -2.45 -8.18 -1.60
N ALA A 45 -3.58 -8.72 -1.18
CA ALA A 45 -3.70 -9.33 0.14
C ALA A 45 -2.74 -10.51 0.26
N ASP A 46 -1.94 -10.54 1.32
CA ASP A 46 -0.94 -11.57 1.60
C ASP A 46 -1.34 -12.43 2.81
N THR A 47 -1.66 -11.79 3.93
CA THR A 47 -1.97 -12.48 5.19
C THR A 47 -3.06 -11.74 5.95
N LEU A 48 -3.93 -12.50 6.61
CA LEU A 48 -4.88 -11.99 7.59
C LEU A 48 -4.59 -12.65 8.95
N MET A 49 -4.56 -11.85 10.01
CA MET A 49 -4.33 -12.31 11.37
C MET A 49 -5.43 -11.76 12.29
N TRP A 50 -5.75 -12.54 13.30
CA TRP A 50 -6.72 -12.19 14.32
C TRP A 50 -6.13 -12.35 15.71
N ASP A 51 -6.22 -11.30 16.50
CA ASP A 51 -5.86 -11.30 17.92
C ASP A 51 -7.13 -11.08 18.74
N GLY A 52 -7.65 -12.18 19.27
CA GLY A 52 -8.91 -12.27 19.99
C GLY A 52 -9.29 -13.72 20.28
N PRO A 53 -10.49 -13.96 20.80
CA PRO A 53 -11.01 -15.31 20.98
C PRO A 53 -11.08 -16.07 19.64
N GLU A 54 -11.01 -17.42 19.69
CA GLU A 54 -11.04 -18.27 18.49
C GLU A 54 -12.32 -18.04 17.67
N VAL A 55 -12.13 -17.68 16.39
CA VAL A 55 -13.22 -17.44 15.44
C VAL A 55 -12.87 -18.03 14.07
N ASN A 56 -13.89 -18.32 13.27
CA ASN A 56 -13.69 -18.76 11.89
C ASN A 56 -13.60 -17.54 10.96
N LEU A 57 -12.43 -17.28 10.40
CA LEU A 57 -12.17 -16.17 9.50
C LEU A 57 -12.39 -16.47 8.02
N ALA A 58 -12.72 -17.71 7.65
CA ALA A 58 -12.75 -18.14 6.24
C ALA A 58 -13.57 -17.24 5.31
N GLU A 59 -14.73 -16.75 5.76
CA GLU A 59 -15.57 -15.84 4.96
C GLU A 59 -14.94 -14.44 4.85
N ILE A 60 -14.23 -13.98 5.87
CA ILE A 60 -13.52 -12.69 5.85
C ILE A 60 -12.31 -12.79 4.94
N GLU A 61 -11.52 -13.87 5.03
CA GLU A 61 -10.37 -14.13 4.17
C GLU A 61 -10.80 -14.21 2.70
N LYS A 62 -11.87 -14.96 2.41
CA LYS A 62 -12.45 -15.05 1.07
C LYS A 62 -12.86 -13.67 0.55
N LYS A 63 -13.55 -12.88 1.38
CA LYS A 63 -14.00 -11.54 1.00
C LYS A 63 -12.85 -10.57 0.78
N LEU A 64 -11.78 -10.69 1.58
CA LEU A 64 -10.57 -9.90 1.41
C LEU A 64 -9.86 -10.26 0.09
N ALA A 65 -9.76 -11.56 -0.22
CA ALA A 65 -9.19 -12.04 -1.48
C ALA A 65 -9.97 -11.55 -2.72
N GLU A 66 -11.30 -11.39 -2.61
CA GLU A 66 -12.15 -10.83 -3.67
C GLU A 66 -11.85 -9.35 -3.96
N GLN A 67 -11.16 -8.62 -3.07
CA GLN A 67 -10.74 -7.23 -3.31
C GLN A 67 -9.59 -7.13 -4.33
N HIS A 68 -9.01 -8.28 -4.74
CA HIS A 68 -7.93 -8.43 -5.70
C HIS A 68 -6.70 -7.58 -5.35
N SER A 69 -6.77 -6.26 -5.59
CA SER A 69 -5.65 -5.35 -5.34
C SER A 69 -6.13 -3.92 -5.08
N PHE A 70 -5.25 -3.11 -4.54
CA PHE A 70 -5.37 -1.66 -4.52
C PHE A 70 -4.04 -1.02 -4.91
N THR A 71 -4.11 0.22 -5.40
CA THR A 71 -2.92 0.92 -5.86
C THR A 71 -2.62 2.10 -4.95
N VAL A 72 -1.37 2.16 -4.49
CA VAL A 72 -0.80 3.37 -3.91
C VAL A 72 -0.16 4.18 -5.03
N TYR A 73 -0.67 5.38 -5.25
CA TYR A 73 -0.11 6.32 -6.22
C TYR A 73 0.03 7.69 -5.59
N VAL A 74 0.96 8.48 -6.09
CA VAL A 74 1.21 9.84 -5.60
C VAL A 74 1.09 10.79 -6.78
N TYR A 75 0.28 11.82 -6.63
CA TYR A 75 0.19 12.88 -7.62
C TYR A 75 1.48 13.70 -7.65
N ARG A 76 1.84 14.20 -8.82
CA ARG A 76 3.10 14.93 -9.04
C ARG A 76 3.28 16.14 -8.09
N ASP A 77 2.19 16.83 -7.80
CA ASP A 77 2.19 18.00 -6.91
C ASP A 77 2.38 17.60 -5.44
N ASP A 78 1.95 16.39 -5.05
CA ASP A 78 2.13 15.86 -3.70
C ASP A 78 3.56 15.34 -3.50
N ILE A 79 4.21 14.78 -4.52
CA ILE A 79 5.61 14.35 -4.47
C ILE A 79 6.53 15.50 -4.06
N SER A 80 6.30 16.70 -4.59
CA SER A 80 7.12 17.88 -4.27
C SER A 80 7.10 18.25 -2.78
N ASN A 81 6.04 17.83 -2.07
CA ASN A 81 5.82 18.07 -0.64
C ASN A 81 6.09 16.82 0.22
N GLY A 82 6.43 15.69 -0.39
CA GLY A 82 6.63 14.41 0.30
C GLY A 82 5.38 13.80 0.91
N ASN A 83 4.18 14.19 0.48
CA ASN A 83 2.90 13.72 1.00
C ASN A 83 2.11 12.95 -0.04
N GLY A 84 1.14 12.15 0.39
CA GLY A 84 0.17 11.51 -0.47
C GLY A 84 -0.95 10.84 0.32
N TYR A 85 -1.91 10.30 -0.43
CA TYR A 85 -3.10 9.63 0.12
C TYR A 85 -3.35 8.33 -0.62
N PHE A 86 -3.85 7.35 0.10
CA PHE A 86 -4.34 6.10 -0.48
C PHE A 86 -5.42 5.47 0.40
N TYR A 87 -6.08 4.45 -0.13
CA TYR A 87 -7.14 3.72 0.56
C TYR A 87 -6.75 2.26 0.67
N ILE A 88 -6.82 1.71 1.88
CA ILE A 88 -6.61 0.29 2.12
C ILE A 88 -7.98 -0.37 2.27
N PRO A 89 -8.31 -1.41 1.48
CA PRO A 89 -9.54 -2.17 1.67
C PRO A 89 -9.55 -2.88 3.01
N VAL A 90 -10.70 -2.90 3.65
CA VAL A 90 -10.95 -3.64 4.88
C VAL A 90 -12.18 -4.52 4.72
N VAL A 91 -12.25 -5.58 5.51
CA VAL A 91 -13.39 -6.48 5.58
C VAL A 91 -13.74 -6.70 7.04
N SER A 92 -15.02 -6.64 7.37
CA SER A 92 -15.52 -6.91 8.71
C SER A 92 -16.91 -7.53 8.65
N SER A 93 -17.29 -8.23 9.69
CA SER A 93 -18.68 -8.61 9.91
C SER A 93 -19.52 -7.38 10.19
N VAL A 94 -20.76 -7.38 9.72
CA VAL A 94 -21.67 -6.26 9.91
C VAL A 94 -23.00 -6.74 10.47
N ARG A 95 -23.62 -5.94 11.35
CA ARG A 95 -24.81 -6.36 12.14
C ARG A 95 -26.04 -6.68 11.32
N TYR A 96 -26.13 -6.20 10.09
CA TYR A 96 -27.30 -6.33 9.21
C TYR A 96 -27.09 -7.36 8.09
N SER A 97 -25.94 -8.03 8.02
CA SER A 97 -25.62 -9.01 6.99
C SER A 97 -25.13 -10.31 7.60
N GLN A 98 -25.44 -11.42 6.94
CA GLN A 98 -24.84 -12.72 7.25
C GLN A 98 -23.43 -12.87 6.65
N TYR A 99 -23.08 -11.97 5.74
CA TYR A 99 -21.81 -11.98 5.01
C TYR A 99 -20.98 -10.77 5.39
N PRO A 100 -19.66 -10.93 5.50
CA PRO A 100 -18.76 -9.80 5.69
C PRO A 100 -18.90 -8.75 4.59
N GLN A 101 -18.74 -7.48 4.96
CA GLN A 101 -18.80 -6.36 4.04
C GLN A 101 -17.42 -5.73 3.89
N THR A 102 -17.22 -5.06 2.77
CA THR A 102 -16.01 -4.30 2.49
C THR A 102 -16.18 -2.85 2.88
N GLY A 103 -15.09 -2.27 3.32
CA GLY A 103 -14.94 -0.85 3.58
C GLY A 103 -13.54 -0.39 3.19
N TYR A 104 -13.11 0.72 3.75
CA TYR A 104 -11.77 1.25 3.53
C TYR A 104 -11.26 2.02 4.73
N VAL A 105 -9.94 2.13 4.81
CA VAL A 105 -9.24 3.10 5.64
C VAL A 105 -8.52 4.07 4.71
N SER A 106 -8.80 5.36 4.85
CA SER A 106 -8.11 6.44 4.17
C SER A 106 -6.85 6.79 4.94
N VAL A 107 -5.73 6.78 4.26
CA VAL A 107 -4.40 6.98 4.86
C VAL A 107 -3.70 8.14 4.17
N ARG A 108 -3.23 9.09 4.95
CA ARG A 108 -2.24 10.08 4.53
C ARG A 108 -0.87 9.60 4.93
N PHE A 109 0.10 9.66 4.04
CA PHE A 109 1.51 9.45 4.39
C PHE A 109 2.31 10.72 4.21
N LYS A 110 3.44 10.78 4.91
CA LYS A 110 4.46 11.82 4.78
C LYS A 110 5.83 11.16 4.76
N ALA A 111 6.66 11.56 3.78
CA ALA A 111 8.06 11.18 3.70
C ALA A 111 8.93 12.31 4.25
N GLU A 112 9.68 12.03 5.29
CA GLU A 112 10.63 12.96 5.87
C GLU A 112 11.95 12.96 5.06
N LYS A 113 12.75 14.01 5.20
CA LYS A 113 14.01 14.18 4.43
C LYS A 113 15.01 13.04 4.60
N ASP A 114 14.98 12.35 5.73
CA ASP A 114 15.82 11.18 6.03
C ASP A 114 15.32 9.89 5.40
N GLY A 115 14.11 9.89 4.80
CA GLY A 115 13.44 8.75 4.20
C GLY A 115 12.48 8.03 5.13
N THR A 116 12.25 8.51 6.35
CA THR A 116 11.23 7.97 7.24
C THR A 116 9.84 8.24 6.67
N LEU A 117 8.98 7.21 6.64
CA LEU A 117 7.57 7.31 6.31
C LEU A 117 6.73 7.35 7.58
N SER A 118 5.87 8.32 7.68
CA SER A 118 4.82 8.39 8.71
C SER A 118 3.46 8.25 8.07
N PHE A 119 2.53 7.61 8.78
CA PHE A 119 1.17 7.36 8.32
C PHE A 119 0.18 7.94 9.32
N GLU A 120 -0.86 8.56 8.80
CA GLU A 120 -1.98 9.08 9.56
C GLU A 120 -3.27 8.54 8.95
N THR A 121 -4.09 7.87 9.73
CA THR A 121 -5.42 7.42 9.32
C THR A 121 -6.37 8.60 9.41
N MET A 122 -6.95 8.99 8.26
CA MET A 122 -7.79 10.18 8.13
C MET A 122 -9.25 9.87 8.36
N ASP A 123 -9.71 8.76 7.77
CA ASP A 123 -11.09 8.32 7.81
C ASP A 123 -11.14 6.80 7.64
N SER A 124 -12.14 6.19 8.23
CA SER A 124 -12.39 4.76 8.10
C SER A 124 -13.88 4.53 7.96
N TYR A 125 -14.25 3.69 7.01
CA TYR A 125 -15.65 3.40 6.74
C TYR A 125 -15.87 1.92 6.46
N ILE A 126 -16.83 1.36 7.16
CA ILE A 126 -17.48 0.09 6.81
C ILE A 126 -18.96 0.16 7.17
N GLN A 127 -19.82 -0.05 6.19
CA GLN A 127 -21.26 0.09 6.40
C GLN A 127 -21.79 -0.94 7.40
N GLY A 128 -22.26 -0.46 8.55
CA GLY A 128 -22.85 -1.30 9.61
C GLY A 128 -21.86 -2.19 10.36
N GLY A 129 -20.56 -2.05 10.10
CA GLY A 129 -19.49 -2.73 10.83
C GLY A 129 -18.80 -1.81 11.83
N ARG A 130 -17.94 -2.40 12.64
CA ARG A 130 -17.05 -1.71 13.56
C ARG A 130 -15.64 -1.67 13.00
N LEU A 131 -15.04 -0.52 12.98
CA LEU A 131 -13.65 -0.30 12.60
C LEU A 131 -13.10 0.84 13.46
N GLU A 132 -12.26 0.50 14.42
CA GLU A 132 -11.71 1.46 15.37
C GLU A 132 -10.19 1.30 15.47
N GLU A 133 -9.51 2.35 15.90
CA GLU A 133 -8.07 2.38 16.13
C GLU A 133 -7.23 1.84 14.96
N PRO A 134 -7.46 2.30 13.71
CA PRO A 134 -6.68 1.81 12.60
C PRO A 134 -5.23 2.34 12.68
N GLU A 135 -4.29 1.40 12.53
CA GLU A 135 -2.85 1.66 12.52
C GLU A 135 -2.24 1.13 11.24
N VAL A 136 -1.41 1.93 10.57
CA VAL A 136 -0.74 1.56 9.32
C VAL A 136 0.76 1.62 9.48
N THR A 137 1.43 0.59 8.99
CA THR A 137 2.90 0.55 8.89
C THR A 137 3.33 0.06 7.51
N PHE A 138 4.56 0.43 7.12
CA PHE A 138 5.19 -0.04 5.89
C PHE A 138 6.61 -0.48 6.17
N ALA A 139 6.92 -1.72 5.83
CA ALA A 139 8.26 -2.28 5.92
C ALA A 139 8.46 -3.38 4.87
N ASP A 140 9.62 -3.45 4.28
CA ASP A 140 10.03 -4.51 3.32
C ASP A 140 9.05 -4.73 2.18
N GLY A 141 8.48 -3.64 1.61
CA GLY A 141 7.51 -3.68 0.53
C GLY A 141 6.13 -4.20 0.93
N ARG A 142 5.83 -4.22 2.22
CA ARG A 142 4.54 -4.64 2.78
C ARG A 142 3.89 -3.50 3.53
N LEU A 143 2.62 -3.28 3.24
CA LEU A 143 1.72 -2.46 4.04
C LEU A 143 0.99 -3.36 5.03
N THR A 144 1.02 -2.99 6.30
CA THR A 144 0.27 -3.66 7.35
C THR A 144 -0.77 -2.69 7.91
N LEU A 145 -2.02 -3.11 7.93
CA LEU A 145 -3.13 -2.39 8.56
C LEU A 145 -3.68 -3.22 9.69
N SER A 146 -3.69 -2.66 10.90
CA SER A 146 -4.28 -3.26 12.10
C SER A 146 -5.44 -2.40 12.59
N TYR A 147 -6.55 -3.00 13.02
CA TYR A 147 -7.73 -2.28 13.50
C TYR A 147 -8.58 -3.15 14.42
N MET A 148 -9.31 -2.53 15.35
CA MET A 148 -10.32 -3.20 16.16
C MET A 148 -11.60 -3.41 15.35
N THR A 149 -12.17 -4.60 15.42
CA THR A 149 -13.39 -4.96 14.70
C THR A 149 -14.16 -6.06 15.43
N GLU A 150 -15.33 -6.41 14.90
CA GLU A 150 -16.16 -7.52 15.39
C GLU A 150 -16.26 -8.60 14.31
N VAL A 151 -16.17 -9.87 14.72
CA VAL A 151 -16.40 -11.04 13.85
C VAL A 151 -17.68 -11.74 14.28
N LEU A 152 -18.58 -12.01 13.32
CA LEU A 152 -19.81 -12.76 13.54
C LEU A 152 -19.50 -14.25 13.65
N VAL A 153 -19.88 -14.86 14.74
CA VAL A 153 -19.78 -16.30 14.97
C VAL A 153 -21.15 -16.94 14.82
N MET A 154 -21.21 -17.94 13.96
CA MET A 154 -22.42 -18.74 13.73
C MET A 154 -22.31 -20.09 14.48
N PRO A 155 -23.43 -20.71 14.93
CA PRO A 155 -24.83 -20.36 14.65
C PRO A 155 -25.46 -19.33 15.63
N GLY A 156 -24.78 -18.95 16.71
CA GLY A 156 -25.34 -18.13 17.78
C GLY A 156 -25.60 -16.66 17.41
N ARG A 157 -25.08 -16.18 16.27
CA ARG A 157 -25.08 -14.76 15.87
C ARG A 157 -24.46 -13.86 16.94
N GLU A 158 -23.38 -14.33 17.52
CA GLU A 158 -22.59 -13.56 18.49
C GLU A 158 -21.51 -12.76 17.76
N TYR A 159 -21.29 -11.52 18.18
CA TYR A 159 -20.20 -10.68 17.68
C TYR A 159 -19.06 -10.71 18.67
N ILE A 160 -17.91 -11.18 18.21
CA ILE A 160 -16.71 -11.28 19.01
C ILE A 160 -15.75 -10.17 18.58
N GLU A 161 -15.37 -9.34 19.54
CA GLU A 161 -14.43 -8.24 19.34
C GLU A 161 -12.99 -8.74 19.39
N GLY A 162 -12.15 -8.16 18.55
CA GLY A 162 -10.72 -8.41 18.52
C GLY A 162 -10.00 -7.52 17.51
N ARG A 163 -8.69 -7.67 17.45
CA ARG A 163 -7.84 -6.92 16.53
C ARG A 163 -7.59 -7.73 15.26
N MET A 164 -7.99 -7.17 14.13
CA MET A 164 -7.70 -7.70 12.81
C MET A 164 -6.44 -7.04 12.27
N THR A 165 -5.54 -7.82 11.69
CA THR A 165 -4.35 -7.30 11.01
C THR A 165 -4.28 -7.89 9.62
N SER A 166 -4.34 -7.04 8.60
CA SER A 166 -4.15 -7.41 7.20
C SER A 166 -2.78 -6.96 6.70
N VAL A 167 -2.08 -7.87 6.03
CA VAL A 167 -0.80 -7.60 5.39
C VAL A 167 -1.00 -7.60 3.88
N TRP A 168 -0.49 -6.58 3.23
CA TRP A 168 -0.60 -6.37 1.80
C TRP A 168 0.79 -6.29 1.18
N ARG A 169 1.06 -7.13 0.22
CA ARG A 169 2.35 -7.22 -0.47
C ARG A 169 2.31 -6.41 -1.76
N CYS A 170 3.32 -5.58 -1.97
CA CYS A 170 3.52 -4.90 -3.25
C CYS A 170 3.88 -5.93 -4.33
N ILE A 171 3.15 -5.92 -5.44
CA ILE A 171 3.47 -6.77 -6.60
C ILE A 171 4.38 -6.04 -7.57
N SER A 172 5.41 -6.74 -8.04
CA SER A 172 6.33 -6.20 -9.05
C SER A 172 5.65 -6.13 -10.43
N SER A 173 6.17 -5.26 -11.31
CA SER A 173 5.70 -5.18 -12.70
C SER A 173 5.80 -6.52 -13.45
N LYS A 174 6.71 -7.42 -13.05
CA LYS A 174 6.87 -8.75 -13.64
C LYS A 174 5.76 -9.74 -13.23
N GLU A 175 5.15 -9.56 -12.07
CA GLU A 175 4.06 -10.43 -11.59
C GLU A 175 2.70 -10.07 -12.19
N ARG A 176 2.58 -8.89 -12.84
CA ARG A 176 1.34 -8.42 -13.50
C ARG A 176 1.08 -9.06 -14.87
N GLU A 177 2.10 -9.69 -15.47
CA GLU A 177 2.02 -10.26 -16.82
C GLU A 177 1.75 -11.78 -16.81
N GLN A 178 1.53 -12.39 -15.65
CA GLN A 178 1.18 -13.80 -15.48
C GLN A 178 -0.30 -13.97 -15.09
#